data_9e66a9961ca932a1d3a2a86cb4d70ae6
#
_entry.id   9e66a9961ca932a1d3a2a86cb4d70ae6
#
_cell.length_a   1.000
_cell.length_b   1.000
_cell.length_c   1.000
_cell.angle_alpha   90.00
_cell.angle_beta   90.00
_cell.angle_gamma   90.00
#
_symmetry.space_group_name_H-M   'P 1'
#
loop_
_entity.id
_entity.type
_entity.pdbx_description
1 polymer ?
#
loop_
_entity_poly.entity_id
_entity_poly.type
_entity_poly.pdbx_seq_one_letter_code
_entity_poly.pdbx_strand_id
1 'polypeptide(L)'
;MRRRLPCRTGALVFHGMTADPVITQQAPTSTPLPPTVRASLSPSRAADFKTCPLLYRFRSIDRLPERPTVEQARGTLVHAVLERLFDLPAAGRTPQAAGDLVAPQWDRLVTEQPELAGLFTDDGTVDAVEFLRSAATLLEGYFSVEDPRRLEPAERESLISAVIDEELLIRGYLDRLDVAPDGALRVVDYKTGGAPREAFEARALFQLKFYALVLWRTRGVVPRVLRLLYLRDAEVCDYSPDAEELVRFERTVVALWRAIEQATAAQDFRPRPSRLCDWCSHQALCPSYGGTPPPFPEHLPGADPLRDARTRPATPGADE
;
A
#
# COMPACT_ATOMS: atom_id res chain seq x y z
N MET A 1 -0.23 -7.15 30.63
CA MET A 1 0.19 -5.74 30.46
C MET A 1 0.89 -5.64 29.09
N ARG A 2 0.18 -5.30 28.03
CA ARG A 2 0.76 -5.09 26.69
C ARG A 2 1.05 -3.60 26.57
N ARG A 3 2.31 -3.25 26.32
CA ARG A 3 2.75 -1.86 26.15
C ARG A 3 2.11 -1.29 24.89
N ARG A 4 1.34 -0.21 25.04
CA ARG A 4 0.91 0.65 23.93
C ARG A 4 2.17 1.20 23.26
N LEU A 5 2.30 1.02 21.95
CA LEU A 5 3.28 1.78 21.18
C LEU A 5 2.84 3.25 21.24
N PRO A 6 3.69 4.17 21.68
CA PRO A 6 3.29 5.57 21.74
C PRO A 6 3.25 6.15 20.33
N CYS A 7 2.07 6.54 19.86
CA CYS A 7 2.00 7.60 18.85
C CYS A 7 2.65 8.84 19.48
N ARG A 8 3.86 9.15 19.08
CA ARG A 8 4.58 10.33 19.57
C ARG A 8 4.38 11.48 18.60
N THR A 9 3.76 12.55 19.06
CA THR A 9 3.96 13.90 18.53
C THR A 9 5.38 14.33 18.86
N GLY A 10 6.34 13.93 18.02
CA GLY A 10 7.73 14.28 18.22
C GLY A 10 8.47 14.26 16.89
N ALA A 11 8.64 15.44 16.28
CA ALA A 11 9.41 15.61 15.07
C ALA A 11 10.88 15.26 15.32
N LEU A 12 11.33 14.10 14.82
CA LEU A 12 12.74 13.91 14.51
C LEU A 12 13.05 14.77 13.28
N VAL A 13 13.75 15.88 13.52
CA VAL A 13 14.11 16.84 12.48
C VAL A 13 15.22 16.23 11.64
N PHE A 14 14.88 15.75 10.45
CA PHE A 14 15.88 15.54 9.40
C PHE A 14 16.26 16.92 8.86
N HIS A 15 17.42 17.44 9.26
CA HIS A 15 17.92 18.71 8.73
C HIS A 15 18.32 18.53 7.27
N GLY A 16 17.69 19.35 6.41
CA GLY A 16 18.06 19.46 5.01
C GLY A 16 19.47 20.03 4.89
N MET A 17 20.30 19.38 4.09
CA MET A 17 21.56 19.93 3.62
C MET A 17 21.46 20.34 2.16
N THR A 18 22.12 21.42 1.85
CA THR A 18 22.27 22.09 0.58
C THR A 18 22.74 21.16 -0.54
N ALA A 19 22.18 21.39 -1.72
CA ALA A 19 22.42 20.64 -2.96
C ALA A 19 23.91 20.66 -3.36
N ASP A 20 24.41 19.46 -3.68
CA ASP A 20 25.50 19.18 -4.62
C ASP A 20 25.25 17.83 -5.31
N PRO A 21 25.90 17.47 -6.43
CA PRO A 21 25.36 17.66 -7.77
C PRO A 21 24.48 16.50 -8.27
N VAL A 22 23.68 16.80 -9.27
CA VAL A 22 22.86 15.93 -10.11
C VAL A 22 23.43 14.52 -10.28
N ILE A 23 22.94 13.56 -9.47
CA ILE A 23 23.01 12.16 -9.81
C ILE A 23 21.90 11.91 -10.81
N THR A 24 22.28 11.77 -12.06
CA THR A 24 21.38 11.34 -13.14
C THR A 24 20.63 10.10 -12.70
N GLN A 25 19.32 10.25 -12.46
CA GLN A 25 18.43 9.12 -12.18
C GLN A 25 18.44 8.21 -13.40
N GLN A 26 19.21 7.15 -13.33
CA GLN A 26 19.01 6.01 -14.22
C GLN A 26 17.70 5.34 -13.80
N ALA A 27 16.76 5.24 -14.75
CA ALA A 27 15.55 4.43 -14.58
C ALA A 27 15.96 3.06 -14.00
N PRO A 28 15.20 2.50 -13.05
CA PRO A 28 15.52 1.21 -12.49
C PRO A 28 15.56 0.18 -13.63
N THR A 29 16.76 -0.25 -13.99
CA THR A 29 16.95 -1.39 -14.88
C THR A 29 16.36 -2.59 -14.16
N SER A 30 15.24 -3.08 -14.67
CA SER A 30 14.64 -4.31 -14.18
C SER A 30 15.67 -5.43 -14.38
N THR A 31 16.37 -5.77 -13.31
CA THR A 31 17.23 -6.96 -13.31
C THR A 31 16.34 -8.15 -13.67
N PRO A 32 16.71 -8.97 -14.70
CA PRO A 32 15.95 -10.15 -15.05
C PRO A 32 15.79 -11.04 -13.80
N LEU A 33 14.55 -11.47 -13.54
CA LEU A 33 14.28 -12.39 -12.43
C LEU A 33 15.01 -13.71 -12.64
N PRO A 34 15.58 -14.32 -11.60
CA PRO A 34 16.18 -15.64 -11.70
C PRO A 34 15.16 -16.65 -12.25
N PRO A 35 15.57 -17.62 -13.07
CA PRO A 35 14.67 -18.62 -13.66
C PRO A 35 13.94 -19.50 -12.63
N THR A 36 14.34 -19.44 -11.37
CA THR A 36 13.76 -20.17 -10.24
C THR A 36 12.53 -19.48 -9.66
N VAL A 37 12.26 -18.20 -9.97
CA VAL A 37 11.09 -17.48 -9.44
C VAL A 37 9.80 -18.03 -10.05
N ARG A 38 9.03 -18.75 -9.24
CA ARG A 38 7.77 -19.40 -9.64
C ARG A 38 6.53 -18.68 -9.13
N ALA A 39 6.70 -17.79 -8.17
CA ALA A 39 5.58 -17.21 -7.43
C ALA A 39 5.87 -15.80 -6.97
N SER A 40 4.82 -15.01 -6.76
CA SER A 40 4.96 -13.67 -6.20
C SER A 40 3.93 -13.39 -5.11
N LEU A 41 4.36 -12.71 -4.05
CA LEU A 41 3.50 -12.27 -2.96
C LEU A 41 3.66 -10.77 -2.73
N SER A 42 2.54 -10.06 -2.58
CA SER A 42 2.49 -8.65 -2.16
C SER A 42 1.90 -8.53 -0.77
N PRO A 43 2.08 -7.39 -0.07
CA PRO A 43 1.45 -7.15 1.23
C PRO A 43 -0.07 -7.33 1.20
N SER A 44 -0.71 -6.87 0.13
CA SER A 44 -2.16 -6.97 -0.05
C SER A 44 -2.62 -8.42 -0.21
N ARG A 45 -1.98 -9.19 -1.10
CA ARG A 45 -2.29 -10.62 -1.30
C ARG A 45 -2.09 -11.43 -0.02
N ALA A 46 -1.00 -11.13 0.71
CA ALA A 46 -0.74 -11.71 2.02
C ALA A 46 -1.85 -11.36 3.04
N ALA A 47 -2.29 -10.10 3.05
CA ALA A 47 -3.36 -9.63 3.92
C ALA A 47 -4.72 -10.26 3.56
N ASP A 48 -5.03 -10.44 2.28
CA ASP A 48 -6.25 -11.11 1.82
C ASP A 48 -6.30 -12.55 2.31
N PHE A 49 -5.23 -13.33 2.15
CA PHE A 49 -5.19 -14.71 2.63
C PHE A 49 -5.28 -14.80 4.16
N LYS A 50 -4.60 -13.90 4.86
CA LYS A 50 -4.69 -13.81 6.34
C LYS A 50 -6.11 -13.45 6.80
N THR A 51 -6.80 -12.61 6.07
CA THR A 51 -8.17 -12.20 6.36
C THR A 51 -9.14 -13.32 6.07
N CYS A 52 -9.12 -13.85 4.85
CA CYS A 52 -9.98 -14.94 4.38
C CYS A 52 -9.32 -15.65 3.19
N PRO A 53 -8.97 -16.93 3.27
CA PRO A 53 -8.41 -17.69 2.14
C PRO A 53 -9.29 -17.61 0.89
N LEU A 54 -10.61 -17.66 1.03
CA LEU A 54 -11.52 -17.57 -0.11
C LEU A 54 -11.47 -16.17 -0.78
N LEU A 55 -11.29 -15.09 -0.02
CA LEU A 55 -11.09 -13.75 -0.57
C LEU A 55 -9.81 -13.68 -1.41
N TYR A 56 -8.72 -14.27 -0.90
CA TYR A 56 -7.47 -14.38 -1.67
C TYR A 56 -7.72 -15.12 -3.00
N ARG A 57 -8.45 -16.24 -2.97
CA ARG A 57 -8.80 -16.96 -4.19
C ARG A 57 -9.55 -16.05 -5.16
N PHE A 58 -10.62 -15.42 -4.74
CA PHE A 58 -11.44 -14.56 -5.58
C PHE A 58 -10.63 -13.43 -6.22
N ARG A 59 -9.75 -12.78 -5.46
CA ARG A 59 -8.95 -11.65 -5.93
C ARG A 59 -7.72 -12.06 -6.73
N SER A 60 -7.00 -13.09 -6.28
CA SER A 60 -5.67 -13.43 -6.81
C SER A 60 -5.69 -14.57 -7.81
N ILE A 61 -6.58 -15.53 -7.68
CA ILE A 61 -6.69 -16.72 -8.53
C ILE A 61 -7.81 -16.53 -9.55
N ASP A 62 -9.04 -16.35 -9.09
CA ASP A 62 -10.22 -16.19 -9.96
C ASP A 62 -10.25 -14.78 -10.62
N ARG A 63 -9.57 -13.80 -10.03
CA ARG A 63 -9.48 -12.40 -10.51
C ARG A 63 -10.85 -11.78 -10.78
N LEU A 64 -11.78 -12.02 -9.87
CA LEU A 64 -13.13 -11.49 -9.98
C LEU A 64 -13.10 -9.95 -9.94
N PRO A 65 -13.90 -9.29 -10.78
CA PRO A 65 -13.94 -7.83 -10.77
C PRO A 65 -14.54 -7.31 -9.47
N GLU A 66 -13.98 -6.24 -8.94
CA GLU A 66 -14.51 -5.47 -7.83
C GLU A 66 -14.82 -4.06 -8.32
N ARG A 67 -15.94 -3.50 -7.87
CA ARG A 67 -16.21 -2.09 -8.11
C ARG A 67 -15.32 -1.26 -7.20
N PRO A 68 -14.65 -0.22 -7.70
CA PRO A 68 -13.92 0.71 -6.85
C PRO A 68 -14.89 1.36 -5.86
N THR A 69 -14.44 1.59 -4.63
CA THR A 69 -15.20 2.39 -3.65
C THR A 69 -14.72 3.85 -3.67
N VAL A 70 -15.56 4.74 -3.15
CA VAL A 70 -15.23 6.17 -3.02
C VAL A 70 -13.96 6.37 -2.20
N GLU A 71 -13.81 5.62 -1.10
CA GLU A 71 -12.64 5.66 -0.22
C GLU A 71 -11.37 5.20 -0.95
N GLN A 72 -11.49 4.18 -1.77
CA GLN A 72 -10.40 3.67 -2.61
C GLN A 72 -9.95 4.71 -3.62
N ALA A 73 -10.88 5.26 -4.38
CA ALA A 73 -10.61 6.28 -5.38
C ALA A 73 -9.98 7.53 -4.73
N ARG A 74 -10.52 7.96 -3.56
CA ARG A 74 -9.97 9.08 -2.81
C ARG A 74 -8.54 8.82 -2.34
N GLY A 75 -8.27 7.62 -1.82
CA GLY A 75 -6.92 7.21 -1.45
C GLY A 75 -5.95 7.28 -2.64
N THR A 76 -6.33 6.71 -3.77
CA THR A 76 -5.53 6.73 -5.00
C THR A 76 -5.26 8.16 -5.47
N LEU A 77 -6.28 9.03 -5.44
CA LEU A 77 -6.14 10.44 -5.81
C LEU A 77 -5.15 11.18 -4.90
N VAL A 78 -5.28 11.03 -3.58
CA VAL A 78 -4.39 11.69 -2.61
C VAL A 78 -2.94 11.25 -2.79
N HIS A 79 -2.67 9.96 -3.01
CA HIS A 79 -1.33 9.46 -3.29
C HIS A 79 -0.77 10.02 -4.60
N ALA A 80 -1.59 10.08 -5.66
CA ALA A 80 -1.18 10.67 -6.93
C ALA A 80 -0.82 12.16 -6.81
N VAL A 81 -1.58 12.92 -6.00
CA VAL A 81 -1.27 14.32 -5.72
C VAL A 81 0.03 14.44 -4.92
N LEU A 82 0.22 13.64 -3.87
CA LEU A 82 1.43 13.68 -3.05
C LEU A 82 2.67 13.27 -3.86
N GLU A 83 2.55 12.28 -4.75
CA GLU A 83 3.63 11.94 -5.68
C GLU A 83 4.04 13.13 -6.53
N ARG A 84 3.07 13.82 -7.17
CA ARG A 84 3.31 14.95 -8.07
C ARG A 84 3.72 16.24 -7.36
N LEU A 85 3.32 16.43 -6.11
CA LEU A 85 3.75 17.56 -5.31
C LEU A 85 5.28 17.63 -5.22
N PHE A 86 5.96 16.49 -5.13
CA PHE A 86 7.42 16.43 -5.07
C PHE A 86 8.11 16.64 -6.43
N ASP A 87 7.38 16.74 -7.55
CA ASP A 87 7.93 17.18 -8.83
C ASP A 87 8.17 18.69 -8.84
N LEU A 88 7.51 19.43 -7.95
CA LEU A 88 7.70 20.85 -7.80
C LEU A 88 9.01 21.15 -7.06
N PRO A 89 9.66 22.29 -7.37
CA PRO A 89 10.75 22.79 -6.54
C PRO A 89 10.31 22.94 -5.08
N ALA A 90 11.20 22.72 -4.13
CA ALA A 90 10.88 22.70 -2.70
C ALA A 90 10.03 23.91 -2.24
N ALA A 91 10.37 25.14 -2.67
CA ALA A 91 9.62 26.34 -2.33
C ALA A 91 8.17 26.34 -2.84
N GLY A 92 7.88 25.61 -3.92
CA GLY A 92 6.56 25.47 -4.53
C GLY A 92 5.67 24.40 -3.90
N ARG A 93 6.17 23.58 -2.99
CA ARG A 93 5.42 22.49 -2.33
C ARG A 93 4.53 23.05 -1.22
N THR A 94 3.48 23.75 -1.61
CA THR A 94 2.56 24.45 -0.70
C THR A 94 1.19 23.75 -0.63
N PRO A 95 0.36 24.00 0.40
CA PRO A 95 -1.02 23.50 0.45
C PRO A 95 -1.83 23.92 -0.79
N GLN A 96 -1.65 25.14 -1.25
CA GLN A 96 -2.32 25.64 -2.46
C GLN A 96 -1.92 24.81 -3.69
N ALA A 97 -0.62 24.59 -3.91
CA ALA A 97 -0.13 23.80 -5.03
C ALA A 97 -0.66 22.34 -5.00
N ALA A 98 -0.75 21.75 -3.80
CA ALA A 98 -1.36 20.43 -3.65
C ALA A 98 -2.85 20.43 -4.00
N GLY A 99 -3.60 21.45 -3.58
CA GLY A 99 -4.99 21.66 -3.95
C GLY A 99 -5.19 21.81 -5.46
N ASP A 100 -4.33 22.60 -6.12
CA ASP A 100 -4.36 22.81 -7.56
C ASP A 100 -4.08 21.52 -8.37
N LEU A 101 -3.39 20.55 -7.78
CA LEU A 101 -3.13 19.24 -8.39
C LEU A 101 -4.32 18.27 -8.31
N VAL A 102 -5.31 18.49 -7.44
CA VAL A 102 -6.40 17.52 -7.20
C VAL A 102 -7.19 17.24 -8.47
N ALA A 103 -7.74 18.25 -9.12
CA ALA A 103 -8.57 18.07 -10.32
C ALA A 103 -7.76 17.47 -11.49
N PRO A 104 -6.56 18.00 -11.86
CA PRO A 104 -5.76 17.39 -12.92
C PRO A 104 -5.36 15.92 -12.66
N GLN A 105 -5.07 15.56 -11.41
CA GLN A 105 -4.76 14.17 -11.09
C GLN A 105 -6.00 13.27 -11.14
N TRP A 106 -7.17 13.79 -10.77
CA TRP A 106 -8.41 13.07 -10.94
C TRP A 106 -8.73 12.78 -12.42
N ASP A 107 -8.63 13.79 -13.29
CA ASP A 107 -8.85 13.64 -14.72
C ASP A 107 -7.90 12.60 -15.34
N ARG A 108 -6.64 12.60 -14.91
CA ARG A 108 -5.66 11.59 -15.32
C ARG A 108 -6.08 10.20 -14.86
N LEU A 109 -6.47 10.03 -13.60
CA LEU A 109 -6.89 8.74 -13.05
C LEU A 109 -8.12 8.18 -13.76
N VAL A 110 -9.11 9.00 -14.05
CA VAL A 110 -10.31 8.59 -14.83
C VAL A 110 -9.94 8.20 -16.27
N THR A 111 -8.96 8.87 -16.87
CA THR A 111 -8.46 8.49 -18.20
C THR A 111 -7.75 7.14 -18.18
N GLU A 112 -6.94 6.86 -17.14
CA GLU A 112 -6.20 5.60 -16.97
C GLU A 112 -7.10 4.44 -16.49
N GLN A 113 -8.15 4.76 -15.74
CA GLN A 113 -9.10 3.81 -15.11
C GLN A 113 -10.54 4.31 -15.31
N PRO A 114 -11.14 4.08 -16.50
CA PRO A 114 -12.47 4.62 -16.83
C PRO A 114 -13.60 4.17 -15.89
N GLU A 115 -13.41 3.04 -15.19
CA GLU A 115 -14.36 2.54 -14.19
C GLU A 115 -14.55 3.50 -13.01
N LEU A 116 -13.59 4.39 -12.74
CA LEU A 116 -13.71 5.41 -11.70
C LEU A 116 -14.78 6.45 -12.01
N ALA A 117 -15.07 6.70 -13.29
CA ALA A 117 -16.16 7.59 -13.67
C ALA A 117 -17.53 7.08 -13.20
N GLY A 118 -17.67 5.76 -13.07
CA GLY A 118 -18.91 5.13 -12.59
C GLY A 118 -19.21 5.35 -11.10
N LEU A 119 -18.29 5.95 -10.34
CA LEU A 119 -18.52 6.33 -8.94
C LEU A 119 -19.53 7.48 -8.80
N PHE A 120 -19.69 8.30 -9.83
CA PHE A 120 -20.53 9.49 -9.85
C PHE A 120 -21.72 9.28 -10.80
N THR A 121 -22.43 8.16 -10.61
CA THR A 121 -23.63 7.85 -11.41
C THR A 121 -24.82 8.71 -10.98
N ASP A 122 -25.80 8.85 -11.89
CA ASP A 122 -26.96 9.75 -11.78
C ASP A 122 -27.91 9.49 -10.58
N ASP A 123 -27.65 8.48 -9.76
CA ASP A 123 -28.41 8.21 -8.53
C ASP A 123 -28.11 9.21 -7.39
N GLY A 124 -27.15 10.12 -7.60
CA GLY A 124 -26.85 11.24 -6.70
C GLY A 124 -26.24 10.85 -5.37
N THR A 125 -25.78 9.60 -5.20
CA THR A 125 -25.22 9.13 -3.93
C THR A 125 -23.84 9.69 -3.64
N VAL A 126 -23.09 10.12 -4.67
CA VAL A 126 -21.77 10.74 -4.52
C VAL A 126 -21.66 12.01 -5.36
N ASP A 127 -21.45 13.15 -4.68
CA ASP A 127 -21.16 14.42 -5.34
C ASP A 127 -19.66 14.51 -5.68
N ALA A 128 -19.36 14.66 -6.97
CA ALA A 128 -17.99 14.79 -7.47
C ALA A 128 -17.25 16.00 -6.84
N VAL A 129 -17.95 17.12 -6.62
CA VAL A 129 -17.35 18.32 -6.00
C VAL A 129 -16.99 18.02 -4.54
N GLU A 130 -17.90 17.35 -3.80
CA GLU A 130 -17.64 16.96 -2.41
C GLU A 130 -16.51 15.92 -2.33
N PHE A 131 -16.45 14.97 -3.26
CA PHE A 131 -15.36 14.02 -3.35
C PHE A 131 -14.00 14.72 -3.50
N LEU A 132 -13.85 15.64 -4.47
CA LEU A 132 -12.60 16.39 -4.66
C LEU A 132 -12.26 17.27 -3.45
N ARG A 133 -13.28 17.87 -2.81
CA ARG A 133 -13.09 18.64 -1.57
C ARG A 133 -12.59 17.75 -0.43
N SER A 134 -13.15 16.55 -0.28
CA SER A 134 -12.72 15.60 0.74
C SER A 134 -11.26 15.14 0.55
N ALA A 135 -10.81 15.00 -0.70
CA ALA A 135 -9.40 14.73 -1.01
C ALA A 135 -8.50 15.91 -0.62
N ALA A 136 -8.93 17.15 -0.93
CA ALA A 136 -8.19 18.37 -0.54
C ALA A 136 -8.05 18.48 0.99
N THR A 137 -9.09 18.15 1.76
CA THR A 137 -9.04 18.15 3.24
C THR A 137 -7.99 17.15 3.77
N LEU A 138 -7.83 15.99 3.15
CA LEU A 138 -6.78 15.03 3.53
C LEU A 138 -5.37 15.58 3.26
N LEU A 139 -5.21 16.35 2.18
CA LEU A 139 -3.95 17.04 1.89
C LEU A 139 -3.63 18.12 2.94
N GLU A 140 -4.62 18.84 3.45
CA GLU A 140 -4.42 19.77 4.57
C GLU A 140 -3.90 19.01 5.82
N GLY A 141 -4.46 17.82 6.09
CA GLY A 141 -3.95 16.92 7.14
C GLY A 141 -2.48 16.54 6.94
N TYR A 142 -2.05 16.28 5.70
CA TYR A 142 -0.64 16.04 5.39
C TYR A 142 0.25 17.21 5.80
N PHE A 143 -0.11 18.45 5.42
CA PHE A 143 0.68 19.63 5.78
C PHE A 143 0.69 19.96 7.27
N SER A 144 -0.24 19.40 8.02
CA SER A 144 -0.26 19.54 9.49
C SER A 144 0.80 18.67 10.18
N VAL A 145 1.22 17.56 9.55
CA VAL A 145 2.16 16.61 10.13
C VAL A 145 3.56 16.66 9.51
N GLU A 146 3.70 17.22 8.31
CA GLU A 146 4.96 17.25 7.59
C GLU A 146 5.09 18.51 6.70
N ASP A 147 6.31 19.06 6.59
CA ASP A 147 6.62 20.14 5.67
C ASP A 147 7.41 19.60 4.47
N PRO A 148 6.76 19.40 3.29
CA PRO A 148 7.41 18.83 2.12
C PRO A 148 8.51 19.70 1.52
N ARG A 149 8.59 20.97 1.90
CA ARG A 149 9.66 21.90 1.46
C ARG A 149 11.02 21.54 2.07
N ARG A 150 11.02 20.75 3.14
CA ARG A 150 12.22 20.28 3.85
C ARG A 150 12.63 18.86 3.50
N LEU A 151 11.99 18.27 2.51
CA LEU A 151 12.16 16.88 2.17
C LEU A 151 12.57 16.74 0.70
N GLU A 152 13.44 15.79 0.43
CA GLU A 152 13.76 15.36 -0.92
C GLU A 152 13.73 13.83 -0.94
N PRO A 153 12.57 13.24 -1.31
CA PRO A 153 12.43 11.80 -1.38
C PRO A 153 13.41 11.17 -2.38
N ALA A 154 14.06 10.10 -1.98
CA ALA A 154 14.90 9.31 -2.88
C ALA A 154 14.05 8.53 -3.90
N GLU A 155 12.88 8.03 -3.46
CA GLU A 155 11.95 7.31 -4.32
C GLU A 155 10.51 7.63 -3.93
N ARG A 156 9.61 7.58 -4.93
CA ARG A 156 8.17 7.81 -4.78
C ARG A 156 7.41 6.82 -5.66
N GLU A 157 6.31 6.25 -5.15
CA GLU A 157 5.46 5.26 -5.84
C GLU A 157 6.30 4.21 -6.60
N SER A 158 7.39 3.76 -5.97
CA SER A 158 8.37 2.88 -6.61
C SER A 158 8.07 1.40 -6.34
N LEU A 159 8.17 0.59 -7.38
CA LEU A 159 8.08 -0.86 -7.27
C LEU A 159 9.38 -1.40 -6.67
N ILE A 160 9.27 -2.01 -5.50
CA ILE A 160 10.38 -2.72 -4.86
C ILE A 160 10.12 -4.23 -4.86
N SER A 161 11.17 -5.03 -5.03
CA SER A 161 11.05 -6.49 -5.00
C SER A 161 12.33 -7.17 -4.52
N ALA A 162 12.20 -8.34 -3.93
CA ALA A 162 13.30 -9.21 -3.53
C ALA A 162 12.88 -10.67 -3.67
N VAL A 163 13.84 -11.55 -3.92
CA VAL A 163 13.62 -13.00 -3.84
C VAL A 163 14.03 -13.48 -2.45
N ILE A 164 13.14 -14.21 -1.80
CA ILE A 164 13.40 -14.89 -0.52
C ILE A 164 13.11 -16.39 -0.66
N ASP A 165 13.65 -17.20 0.23
CA ASP A 165 13.47 -18.66 0.22
C ASP A 165 13.72 -19.27 -1.20
N GLU A 166 14.71 -18.70 -1.92
CA GLU A 166 15.19 -19.08 -3.26
C GLU A 166 14.18 -18.97 -4.42
N GLU A 167 12.87 -19.02 -4.16
CA GLU A 167 11.82 -19.10 -5.19
C GLU A 167 10.72 -18.04 -5.06
N LEU A 168 10.53 -17.45 -3.88
CA LEU A 168 9.43 -16.53 -3.61
C LEU A 168 9.82 -15.08 -3.90
N LEU A 169 9.24 -14.50 -4.93
CA LEU A 169 9.34 -13.07 -5.21
C LEU A 169 8.39 -12.30 -4.27
N ILE A 170 8.93 -11.55 -3.33
CA ILE A 170 8.16 -10.57 -2.56
C ILE A 170 8.28 -9.20 -3.22
N ARG A 171 7.16 -8.47 -3.35
CA ARG A 171 7.14 -7.18 -4.04
C ARG A 171 6.00 -6.28 -3.58
N GLY A 172 6.14 -4.98 -3.79
CA GLY A 172 5.09 -4.01 -3.52
C GLY A 172 5.47 -2.62 -3.99
N TYR A 173 4.51 -1.72 -3.98
CA TYR A 173 4.74 -0.30 -4.23
C TYR A 173 4.96 0.41 -2.90
N LEU A 174 6.02 1.19 -2.88
CA LEU A 174 6.43 1.99 -1.75
C LEU A 174 6.01 3.44 -2.02
N ASP A 175 5.19 4.02 -1.15
CA ASP A 175 4.69 5.38 -1.37
C ASP A 175 5.83 6.40 -1.41
N ARG A 176 6.73 6.33 -0.39
CA ARG A 176 7.91 7.20 -0.35
C ARG A 176 9.07 6.56 0.41
N LEU A 177 10.28 6.72 -0.12
CA LEU A 177 11.53 6.40 0.55
C LEU A 177 12.36 7.65 0.72
N ASP A 178 12.72 7.96 1.96
CA ASP A 178 13.67 9.00 2.28
C ASP A 178 15.00 8.37 2.70
N VAL A 179 16.10 8.98 2.24
CA VAL A 179 17.47 8.57 2.59
C VAL A 179 18.15 9.74 3.31
N ALA A 180 18.57 9.49 4.54
CA ALA A 180 19.32 10.48 5.30
C ALA A 180 20.79 10.58 4.81
N PRO A 181 21.51 11.68 5.11
CA PRO A 181 22.92 11.84 4.70
C PRO A 181 23.84 10.72 5.20
N ASP A 182 23.51 10.07 6.32
CA ASP A 182 24.23 8.92 6.87
C ASP A 182 23.83 7.58 6.23
N GLY A 183 22.99 7.60 5.19
CA GLY A 183 22.49 6.41 4.50
C GLY A 183 21.31 5.73 5.21
N ALA A 184 20.82 6.25 6.33
CA ALA A 184 19.68 5.66 7.01
C ALA A 184 18.39 5.83 6.19
N LEU A 185 17.59 4.76 6.12
CA LEU A 185 16.35 4.70 5.37
C LEU A 185 15.13 5.02 6.25
N ARG A 186 14.20 5.79 5.72
CA ARG A 186 12.86 5.97 6.24
C ARG A 186 11.84 5.60 5.18
N VAL A 187 11.02 4.58 5.48
CA VAL A 187 9.86 4.22 4.66
C VAL A 187 8.67 5.01 5.15
N VAL A 188 7.97 5.68 4.25
CA VAL A 188 6.76 6.45 4.57
C VAL A 188 5.60 5.90 3.76
N ASP A 189 4.46 5.71 4.42
CA ASP A 189 3.23 5.23 3.82
C ASP A 189 2.08 6.15 4.25
N TYR A 190 1.32 6.64 3.27
CA TYR A 190 0.21 7.56 3.48
C TYR A 190 -1.09 6.80 3.69
N LYS A 191 -1.81 7.11 4.76
CA LYS A 191 -3.12 6.53 5.07
C LYS A 191 -4.19 7.61 5.04
N THR A 192 -5.15 7.47 4.16
CA THR A 192 -6.28 8.41 4.01
C THR A 192 -7.43 8.12 4.98
N GLY A 193 -7.44 6.92 5.59
CA GLY A 193 -8.32 6.58 6.71
C GLY A 193 -7.85 7.18 8.04
N GLY A 194 -8.65 7.01 9.09
CA GLY A 194 -8.27 7.41 10.44
C GLY A 194 -7.22 6.49 11.06
N ALA A 195 -6.56 7.00 12.10
CA ALA A 195 -5.61 6.22 12.87
C ALA A 195 -6.34 5.05 13.54
N PRO A 196 -5.91 3.80 13.31
CA PRO A 196 -6.67 2.64 13.78
C PRO A 196 -6.54 2.44 15.28
N ARG A 197 -7.61 1.93 15.87
CA ARG A 197 -7.52 1.27 17.17
C ARG A 197 -6.70 -0.02 17.03
N GLU A 198 -6.04 -0.48 18.09
CA GLU A 198 -4.99 -1.53 18.17
C GLU A 198 -5.03 -2.70 17.14
N ALA A 199 -6.21 -3.14 16.70
CA ALA A 199 -6.33 -4.30 15.80
C ALA A 199 -5.93 -4.02 14.34
N PHE A 200 -6.08 -2.78 13.87
CA PHE A 200 -5.76 -2.39 12.48
C PHE A 200 -4.32 -1.88 12.34
N GLU A 201 -3.70 -1.44 13.42
CA GLU A 201 -2.28 -1.08 13.48
C GLU A 201 -1.40 -2.26 13.04
N ALA A 202 -1.73 -3.48 13.46
CA ALA A 202 -1.01 -4.70 13.08
C ALA A 202 -1.01 -4.95 11.56
N ARG A 203 -2.06 -4.56 10.82
CA ARG A 203 -2.14 -4.72 9.36
C ARG A 203 -1.26 -3.70 8.64
N ALA A 204 -1.32 -2.44 9.03
CA ALA A 204 -0.48 -1.39 8.46
C ALA A 204 1.01 -1.65 8.76
N LEU A 205 1.32 -2.09 9.98
CA LEU A 205 2.68 -2.46 10.37
C LEU A 205 3.17 -3.70 9.60
N PHE A 206 2.29 -4.67 9.29
CA PHE A 206 2.64 -5.80 8.44
C PHE A 206 3.09 -5.35 7.05
N GLN A 207 2.39 -4.41 6.43
CA GLN A 207 2.76 -3.82 5.14
C GLN A 207 4.12 -3.13 5.20
N LEU A 208 4.35 -2.30 6.21
CA LEU A 208 5.63 -1.60 6.38
C LEU A 208 6.79 -2.55 6.64
N LYS A 209 6.60 -3.59 7.48
CA LYS A 209 7.62 -4.64 7.70
C LYS A 209 7.93 -5.41 6.43
N PHE A 210 6.93 -5.60 5.57
CA PHE A 210 7.11 -6.24 4.27
C PHE A 210 8.05 -5.39 3.39
N TYR A 211 7.83 -4.08 3.32
CA TYR A 211 8.72 -3.16 2.60
C TYR A 211 10.12 -3.10 3.24
N ALA A 212 10.20 -3.08 4.56
CA ALA A 212 11.48 -3.12 5.27
C ALA A 212 12.27 -4.39 4.95
N LEU A 213 11.60 -5.54 4.87
CA LEU A 213 12.22 -6.81 4.48
C LEU A 213 12.77 -6.74 3.04
N VAL A 214 12.00 -6.23 2.09
CA VAL A 214 12.45 -6.07 0.70
C VAL A 214 13.69 -5.18 0.64
N LEU A 215 13.66 -4.01 1.27
CA LEU A 215 14.80 -3.08 1.30
C LEU A 215 16.03 -3.69 1.96
N TRP A 216 15.85 -4.40 3.08
CA TRP A 216 16.95 -5.09 3.72
C TRP A 216 17.58 -6.16 2.84
N ARG A 217 16.77 -6.96 2.13
CA ARG A 217 17.26 -8.01 1.21
C ARG A 217 17.94 -7.46 -0.03
N THR A 218 17.50 -6.28 -0.52
CA THR A 218 18.05 -5.67 -1.75
C THR A 218 19.20 -4.71 -1.50
N ARG A 219 19.18 -3.99 -0.37
CA ARG A 219 20.16 -2.93 -0.07
C ARG A 219 21.09 -3.26 1.11
N GLY A 220 20.83 -4.36 1.82
CA GLY A 220 21.60 -4.73 3.02
C GLY A 220 21.37 -3.83 4.24
N VAL A 221 20.46 -2.84 4.15
CA VAL A 221 20.20 -1.84 5.20
C VAL A 221 18.80 -2.04 5.77
N VAL A 222 18.73 -2.24 7.10
CA VAL A 222 17.44 -2.23 7.81
C VAL A 222 16.96 -0.79 7.93
N PRO A 223 15.74 -0.46 7.44
CA PRO A 223 15.20 0.88 7.59
C PRO A 223 15.15 1.31 9.06
N ARG A 224 15.68 2.50 9.36
CA ARG A 224 15.70 3.05 10.72
C ARG A 224 14.30 3.41 11.20
N VAL A 225 13.43 3.88 10.27
CA VAL A 225 12.08 4.32 10.58
C VAL A 225 11.10 3.81 9.54
N LEU A 226 10.01 3.22 10.01
CA LEU A 226 8.81 2.92 9.24
C LEU A 226 7.72 3.87 9.73
N ARG A 227 7.27 4.78 8.86
CA ARG A 227 6.34 5.87 9.21
C ARG A 227 5.00 5.70 8.53
N LEU A 228 3.93 5.76 9.31
CA LEU A 228 2.55 5.90 8.85
C LEU A 228 2.10 7.34 9.07
N LEU A 229 1.59 7.98 8.04
CA LEU A 229 0.97 9.29 8.10
C LEU A 229 -0.54 9.13 7.92
N TYR A 230 -1.32 9.23 9.00
CA TYR A 230 -2.77 9.20 8.98
C TYR A 230 -3.31 10.59 8.70
N LEU A 231 -3.65 10.85 7.43
CA LEU A 231 -3.93 12.19 6.94
C LEU A 231 -5.25 12.74 7.50
N ARG A 232 -6.26 11.89 7.71
CA ARG A 232 -7.55 12.30 8.26
C ARG A 232 -7.43 12.87 9.68
N ASP A 233 -6.64 12.22 10.51
CA ASP A 233 -6.50 12.56 11.92
C ASP A 233 -5.25 13.41 12.20
N ALA A 234 -4.46 13.71 11.16
CA ALA A 234 -3.18 14.39 11.27
C ALA A 234 -2.24 13.72 12.29
N GLU A 235 -2.19 12.38 12.30
CA GLU A 235 -1.36 11.60 13.22
C GLU A 235 -0.17 10.95 12.52
N VAL A 236 0.94 10.83 13.26
CA VAL A 236 2.17 10.19 12.82
C VAL A 236 2.47 9.00 13.71
N CYS A 237 2.63 7.82 13.12
CA CYS A 237 3.06 6.63 13.83
C CYS A 237 4.40 6.15 13.28
N ASP A 238 5.42 6.15 14.14
CA ASP A 238 6.77 5.68 13.81
C ASP A 238 7.06 4.33 14.45
N TYR A 239 7.69 3.46 13.70
CA TYR A 239 8.17 2.17 14.15
C TYR A 239 9.61 1.94 13.67
N SER A 240 10.46 1.37 14.53
CA SER A 240 11.86 1.06 14.20
C SER A 240 12.06 -0.45 14.31
N PRO A 241 12.15 -1.18 13.18
CA PRO A 241 12.43 -2.61 13.20
C PRO A 241 13.91 -2.87 13.46
N ASP A 242 14.22 -4.07 13.94
CA ASP A 242 15.56 -4.60 13.96
C ASP A 242 15.74 -5.82 13.02
N ALA A 243 16.98 -6.23 12.79
CA ALA A 243 17.30 -7.33 11.88
C ALA A 243 16.71 -8.67 12.36
N GLU A 244 16.71 -8.93 13.67
CA GLU A 244 16.15 -10.17 14.22
C GLU A 244 14.64 -10.25 14.01
N GLU A 245 13.96 -9.12 14.15
CA GLU A 245 12.53 -9.03 13.87
C GLU A 245 12.25 -9.29 12.38
N LEU A 246 13.03 -8.73 11.45
CA LEU A 246 12.88 -8.96 10.04
C LEU A 246 13.15 -10.42 9.66
N VAL A 247 14.10 -11.10 10.30
CA VAL A 247 14.28 -12.56 10.14
C VAL A 247 13.04 -13.34 10.58
N ARG A 248 12.46 -12.98 11.74
CA ARG A 248 11.21 -13.63 12.20
C ARG A 248 10.04 -13.35 11.27
N PHE A 249 9.97 -12.12 10.76
CA PHE A 249 8.96 -11.70 9.83
C PHE A 249 9.07 -12.42 8.49
N GLU A 250 10.27 -12.61 7.96
CA GLU A 250 10.52 -13.39 6.73
C GLU A 250 10.02 -14.83 6.87
N ARG A 251 10.32 -15.50 7.98
CA ARG A 251 9.78 -16.85 8.27
C ARG A 251 8.25 -16.86 8.26
N THR A 252 7.61 -15.79 8.75
CA THR A 252 6.16 -15.63 8.73
C THR A 252 5.64 -15.49 7.30
N VAL A 253 6.32 -14.71 6.44
CA VAL A 253 5.96 -14.52 5.03
C VAL A 253 6.10 -15.84 4.27
N VAL A 254 7.19 -16.56 4.47
CA VAL A 254 7.43 -17.88 3.86
C VAL A 254 6.38 -18.90 4.31
N ALA A 255 6.08 -18.97 5.60
CA ALA A 255 5.05 -19.88 6.12
C ALA A 255 3.66 -19.56 5.55
N LEU A 256 3.34 -18.26 5.39
CA LEU A 256 2.10 -17.83 4.76
C LEU A 256 2.04 -18.24 3.29
N TRP A 257 3.15 -18.10 2.57
CA TRP A 257 3.24 -18.54 1.19
C TRP A 257 3.02 -20.05 1.06
N ARG A 258 3.68 -20.87 1.88
CA ARG A 258 3.49 -22.31 1.89
C ARG A 258 2.03 -22.73 2.18
N ALA A 259 1.34 -21.98 3.04
CA ALA A 259 -0.10 -22.19 3.27
C ALA A 259 -0.94 -21.85 2.03
N ILE A 260 -0.57 -20.81 1.27
CA ILE A 260 -1.22 -20.48 -0.01
C ILE A 260 -0.98 -21.59 -1.04
N GLU A 261 0.24 -22.09 -1.15
CA GLU A 261 0.57 -23.20 -2.06
C GLU A 261 -0.22 -24.47 -1.74
N GLN A 262 -0.31 -24.83 -0.45
CA GLN A 262 -1.11 -25.99 -0.01
C GLN A 262 -2.59 -25.81 -0.34
N ALA A 263 -3.17 -24.64 -0.06
CA ALA A 263 -4.56 -24.33 -0.40
C ALA A 263 -4.79 -24.39 -1.92
N THR A 264 -3.82 -23.92 -2.70
CA THR A 264 -3.87 -23.93 -4.17
C THR A 264 -3.79 -25.36 -4.72
N ALA A 265 -2.86 -26.16 -4.22
CA ALA A 265 -2.70 -27.55 -4.64
C ALA A 265 -3.93 -28.42 -4.27
N ALA A 266 -4.51 -28.17 -3.10
CA ALA A 266 -5.73 -28.83 -2.65
C ALA A 266 -7.01 -28.21 -3.26
N GLN A 267 -6.94 -27.07 -3.93
CA GLN A 267 -8.08 -26.26 -4.38
C GLN A 267 -9.06 -25.94 -3.23
N ASP A 268 -8.56 -25.93 -1.97
CA ASP A 268 -9.36 -25.73 -0.75
C ASP A 268 -9.08 -24.34 -0.15
N PHE A 269 -9.96 -23.41 -0.42
CA PHE A 269 -9.92 -22.03 0.09
C PHE A 269 -11.13 -21.79 1.00
N ARG A 270 -11.02 -22.11 2.27
CA ARG A 270 -12.14 -22.03 3.20
C ARG A 270 -12.47 -20.58 3.56
N PRO A 271 -13.75 -20.19 3.55
CA PRO A 271 -14.15 -18.88 4.03
C PRO A 271 -13.84 -18.74 5.52
N ARG A 272 -13.46 -17.52 5.91
CA ARG A 272 -13.25 -17.16 7.32
C ARG A 272 -14.18 -16.00 7.68
N PRO A 273 -15.41 -16.27 8.14
CA PRO A 273 -16.36 -15.23 8.52
C PRO A 273 -15.80 -14.29 9.60
N SER A 274 -15.99 -13.00 9.38
CA SER A 274 -15.60 -11.94 10.30
C SER A 274 -16.48 -10.71 10.09
N ARG A 275 -16.30 -9.66 10.90
CA ARG A 275 -16.99 -8.38 10.68
C ARG A 275 -16.70 -7.75 9.32
N LEU A 276 -15.59 -8.10 8.67
CA LEU A 276 -15.25 -7.60 7.34
C LEU A 276 -16.10 -8.20 6.22
N CYS A 277 -16.92 -9.21 6.51
CA CYS A 277 -17.79 -9.82 5.50
C CYS A 277 -18.90 -8.88 5.03
N ASP A 278 -19.33 -7.93 5.86
CA ASP A 278 -20.37 -6.95 5.51
C ASP A 278 -19.92 -6.01 4.38
N TRP A 279 -18.60 -5.85 4.19
CA TRP A 279 -17.98 -5.06 3.12
C TRP A 279 -17.34 -5.91 2.02
N CYS A 280 -17.60 -7.22 2.00
CA CYS A 280 -17.01 -8.13 1.02
C CYS A 280 -17.78 -8.07 -0.30
N SER A 281 -17.14 -7.60 -1.37
CA SER A 281 -17.73 -7.53 -2.72
C SER A 281 -18.15 -8.89 -3.28
N HIS A 282 -17.64 -10.00 -2.70
CA HIS A 282 -17.88 -11.36 -3.17
C HIS A 282 -18.81 -12.17 -2.23
N GLN A 283 -19.57 -11.50 -1.34
CA GLN A 283 -20.44 -12.17 -0.38
C GLN A 283 -21.45 -13.12 -1.06
N ALA A 284 -22.02 -12.70 -2.21
CA ALA A 284 -22.97 -13.49 -2.97
C ALA A 284 -22.41 -14.83 -3.50
N LEU A 285 -21.08 -14.96 -3.63
CA LEU A 285 -20.39 -16.18 -4.05
C LEU A 285 -19.85 -17.00 -2.86
N CYS A 286 -20.01 -16.49 -1.63
CA CYS A 286 -19.43 -17.10 -0.46
C CYS A 286 -20.32 -18.21 0.14
N PRO A 287 -19.80 -19.44 0.34
CA PRO A 287 -20.57 -20.54 0.94
C PRO A 287 -21.12 -20.22 2.34
N SER A 288 -20.42 -19.35 3.11
CA SER A 288 -20.91 -18.93 4.43
C SER A 288 -22.19 -18.08 4.36
N TYR A 289 -22.55 -17.58 3.17
CA TYR A 289 -23.77 -16.80 2.89
C TYR A 289 -24.67 -17.49 1.86
N GLY A 290 -24.48 -18.82 1.67
CA GLY A 290 -25.30 -19.61 0.73
C GLY A 290 -24.89 -19.49 -0.74
N GLY A 291 -23.81 -18.80 -1.05
CA GLY A 291 -23.29 -18.68 -2.40
C GLY A 291 -22.45 -19.89 -2.84
N THR A 292 -22.15 -19.93 -4.13
CA THR A 292 -21.28 -20.96 -4.72
C THR A 292 -20.12 -20.27 -5.43
N PRO A 293 -18.85 -20.56 -5.03
CA PRO A 293 -17.69 -20.05 -5.75
C PRO A 293 -17.66 -20.55 -7.20
N PRO A 294 -17.07 -19.80 -8.14
CA PRO A 294 -16.85 -20.31 -9.49
C PRO A 294 -16.00 -21.57 -9.47
N PRO A 295 -16.04 -22.42 -10.54
CA PRO A 295 -15.12 -23.52 -10.70
C PRO A 295 -13.66 -23.05 -10.53
N PHE A 296 -12.81 -23.90 -9.96
CA PHE A 296 -11.40 -23.56 -9.85
C PHE A 296 -10.79 -23.48 -11.25
N PRO A 297 -9.99 -22.43 -11.60
CA PRO A 297 -9.47 -22.30 -12.95
C PRO A 297 -8.49 -23.43 -13.29
N GLU A 298 -8.60 -24.02 -14.48
CA GLU A 298 -7.72 -25.07 -14.97
C GLU A 298 -6.27 -24.60 -15.08
N HIS A 299 -6.08 -23.30 -15.43
CA HIS A 299 -4.78 -22.68 -15.52
C HIS A 299 -4.70 -21.53 -14.51
N LEU A 300 -3.76 -21.65 -13.58
CA LEU A 300 -3.48 -20.55 -12.68
C LEU A 300 -2.97 -19.34 -13.49
N PRO A 301 -3.44 -18.14 -13.19
CA PRO A 301 -2.92 -16.95 -13.84
C PRO A 301 -1.41 -16.92 -13.60
N GLY A 302 -0.63 -16.91 -14.69
CA GLY A 302 0.82 -16.80 -14.62
C GLY A 302 1.20 -15.61 -13.77
N ALA A 303 2.31 -15.69 -13.06
CA ALA A 303 2.87 -14.57 -12.35
C ALA A 303 3.20 -13.46 -13.37
N ASP A 304 2.19 -12.60 -13.69
CA ASP A 304 2.42 -11.39 -14.47
C ASP A 304 3.02 -10.35 -13.51
N PRO A 305 4.32 -10.09 -13.61
CA PRO A 305 5.01 -9.18 -12.71
C PRO A 305 4.43 -7.77 -12.71
N LEU A 306 3.82 -7.33 -13.81
CA LEU A 306 3.36 -5.95 -13.96
C LEU A 306 1.87 -5.77 -13.64
N ARG A 307 1.03 -6.79 -13.85
CA ARG A 307 -0.41 -6.70 -13.63
C ARG A 307 -0.80 -6.76 -12.16
N ASP A 308 -0.12 -7.61 -11.36
CA ASP A 308 -0.38 -7.76 -9.93
C ASP A 308 0.09 -6.53 -9.11
N ALA A 309 0.90 -5.67 -9.68
CA ALA A 309 1.46 -4.51 -9.03
C ALA A 309 0.53 -3.28 -9.09
N ARG A 310 -0.36 -3.22 -10.09
CA ARG A 310 -1.27 -2.07 -10.30
C ARG A 310 -2.59 -2.17 -9.53
N THR A 311 -2.96 -3.36 -9.06
CA THR A 311 -4.10 -3.52 -8.16
C THR A 311 -3.67 -3.15 -6.75
N ARG A 312 -3.71 -1.87 -6.45
CA ARG A 312 -3.61 -1.35 -5.09
C ARG A 312 -4.92 -1.65 -4.37
N PRO A 313 -4.98 -2.59 -3.43
CA PRO A 313 -6.18 -2.71 -2.63
C PRO A 313 -6.22 -1.49 -1.73
N ALA A 314 -7.30 -0.77 -1.82
CA ALA A 314 -7.63 0.19 -0.79
C ALA A 314 -7.63 -0.50 0.56
N THR A 315 -7.03 0.15 1.50
CA THR A 315 -7.26 -0.15 2.90
C THR A 315 -8.73 0.17 3.16
N PRO A 316 -9.58 -0.79 3.59
CA PRO A 316 -10.91 -0.43 4.07
C PRO A 316 -10.72 0.62 5.14
N GLY A 317 -11.33 1.78 4.95
CA GLY A 317 -11.42 2.77 5.99
C GLY A 317 -12.00 2.09 7.23
N ALA A 318 -11.33 2.21 8.36
CA ALA A 318 -11.89 1.86 9.65
C ALA A 318 -12.91 2.96 9.97
N ASP A 319 -14.14 2.82 9.47
CA ASP A 319 -15.28 3.57 9.95
C ASP A 319 -15.98 2.71 11.00
N GLU A 320 -15.93 3.19 12.19
CA GLU A 320 -16.45 3.09 13.55
C GLU A 320 -15.43 2.74 14.61
#